data_d4b84a15c073511fe8dcfe202803852a
#
_entry.id   d4b84a15c073511fe8dcfe202803852a
#
_cell.length_a   1.000
_cell.length_b   1.000
_cell.length_c   1.000
_cell.angle_alpha   90.00
_cell.angle_beta   90.00
_cell.angle_gamma   90.00
#
_symmetry.space_group_name_H-M   'P 1'
#
loop_
_entity.id
_entity.type
_entity.pdbx_description
1 polymer ?
#
loop_
_entity_poly.entity_id
_entity_poly.type
_entity_poly.pdbx_seq_one_letter_code
_entity_poly.pdbx_strand_id
1 'polypeptide(L)'
;FRNLPIAQLTQSEFSAFLTKLGVGAEKSISIRQAIKNSPSKISNLITTPLMLTLVVIVYEAESQIPETLPEFFDRLFQTVFSRHDRIKAAFTRKHYSGLSEKSLQRLFEAFCFMSLQSGHGRTISQSQFDEIFDHACEYADQSNCDSMKFKQDIVQVACLMLEDGVDSYTFLHKSIVEYYAAAFVLSLGDNNAKMFYSSTIEKSSGWEETLRFLRSIDSFRYFRDYVIPIVNAERTEVLASIVDNSNESIISTFKRLYPGLGVYFRMDTETKGAVKVSAYGSIIERSADHLTGLGFLLMDALAEMTINVNTIEELNSQFNAHPEHAIDDLGVHVPAEALLRAYGAAEVRKAFDSYKNKLDKLADEANEIVGKENKKSLIFSRRQSKSEIG
;
A
#
# COMPACT_ATOMS: atom_id res chain seq x y z
N PHE A 1 -16.86 26.32 -13.48
CA PHE A 1 -15.39 26.18 -13.54
C PHE A 1 -15.06 24.75 -13.99
N ARG A 2 -14.26 24.61 -15.07
CA ARG A 2 -13.71 23.30 -15.42
C ARG A 2 -12.44 23.09 -14.61
N ASN A 3 -12.42 22.04 -13.76
CA ASN A 3 -11.20 21.58 -13.12
C ASN A 3 -10.28 21.01 -14.21
N LEU A 4 -9.18 21.67 -14.50
CA LEU A 4 -8.15 21.17 -15.40
C LEU A 4 -7.08 20.49 -14.51
N PRO A 5 -6.83 19.18 -14.68
CA PRO A 5 -5.74 18.52 -13.98
C PRO A 5 -4.39 19.10 -14.46
N ILE A 6 -3.49 19.36 -13.52
CA ILE A 6 -2.11 19.74 -13.86
C ILE A 6 -1.43 18.51 -14.45
N ALA A 7 -0.81 18.65 -15.61
CA ALA A 7 -0.05 17.59 -16.25
C ALA A 7 1.11 17.13 -15.34
N GLN A 8 1.34 15.84 -15.26
CA GLN A 8 2.46 15.29 -14.53
C GLN A 8 3.79 15.68 -15.20
N LEU A 9 4.81 15.93 -14.39
CA LEU A 9 6.15 16.25 -14.85
C LEU A 9 6.76 15.01 -15.54
N THR A 10 7.21 15.19 -16.78
CA THR A 10 7.85 14.13 -17.57
C THR A 10 9.39 14.20 -17.46
N GLN A 11 10.07 13.09 -17.68
CA GLN A 11 11.54 13.03 -17.65
C GLN A 11 12.22 14.00 -18.64
N SER A 12 11.56 14.30 -19.78
CA SER A 12 12.05 15.27 -20.75
C SER A 12 12.09 16.71 -20.20
N GLU A 13 11.23 17.02 -19.23
CA GLU A 13 11.12 18.35 -18.63
C GLU A 13 12.10 18.53 -17.45
N PHE A 14 12.68 17.46 -16.92
CA PHE A 14 13.60 17.54 -15.77
C PHE A 14 14.76 18.49 -15.99
N SER A 15 15.36 18.50 -17.19
CA SER A 15 16.50 19.39 -17.50
C SER A 15 16.13 20.87 -17.41
N ALA A 16 14.99 21.24 -17.99
CA ALA A 16 14.50 22.62 -17.97
C ALA A 16 14.15 23.07 -16.54
N PHE A 17 13.56 22.16 -15.75
CA PHE A 17 13.20 22.44 -14.38
C PHE A 17 14.44 22.59 -13.48
N LEU A 18 15.43 21.69 -13.58
CA LEU A 18 16.69 21.79 -12.84
C LEU A 18 17.44 23.08 -13.14
N THR A 19 17.43 23.53 -14.38
CA THR A 19 18.00 24.85 -14.76
C THR A 19 17.29 25.99 -14.05
N LYS A 20 15.94 25.96 -13.98
CA LYS A 20 15.17 26.97 -13.23
C LYS A 20 15.43 26.93 -11.72
N LEU A 21 15.78 25.79 -11.16
CA LEU A 21 16.23 25.66 -9.77
C LEU A 21 17.65 26.18 -9.53
N GLY A 22 18.36 26.65 -10.57
CA GLY A 22 19.73 27.12 -10.46
C GLY A 22 20.78 26.01 -10.40
N VAL A 23 20.39 24.78 -10.75
CA VAL A 23 21.32 23.64 -10.79
C VAL A 23 22.21 23.77 -12.03
N GLY A 24 23.54 23.79 -11.83
CA GLY A 24 24.51 23.86 -12.93
C GLY A 24 24.41 22.66 -13.89
N ALA A 25 24.81 22.87 -15.15
CA ALA A 25 24.62 21.88 -16.23
C ALA A 25 25.21 20.51 -15.90
N GLU A 26 26.44 20.48 -15.39
CA GLU A 26 27.15 19.23 -15.03
C GLU A 26 26.42 18.45 -13.93
N LYS A 27 26.00 19.16 -12.88
CA LYS A 27 25.25 18.60 -11.77
C LYS A 27 23.84 18.15 -12.21
N SER A 28 23.21 18.87 -13.12
CA SER A 28 21.93 18.46 -13.73
C SER A 28 22.03 17.12 -14.46
N ILE A 29 23.14 16.87 -15.17
CA ILE A 29 23.41 15.59 -15.83
C ILE A 29 23.54 14.48 -14.78
N SER A 30 24.32 14.71 -13.72
CA SER A 30 24.56 13.74 -12.65
C SER A 30 23.26 13.38 -11.91
N ILE A 31 22.41 14.37 -11.57
CA ILE A 31 21.12 14.16 -10.92
C ILE A 31 20.19 13.33 -11.81
N ARG A 32 20.08 13.68 -13.10
CA ARG A 32 19.22 12.94 -14.04
C ARG A 32 19.70 11.49 -14.22
N GLN A 33 21.01 11.27 -14.25
CA GLN A 33 21.59 9.94 -14.32
C GLN A 33 21.30 9.14 -13.04
N ALA A 34 21.41 9.77 -11.87
CA ALA A 34 21.06 9.15 -10.60
C ALA A 34 19.57 8.78 -10.53
N ILE A 35 18.68 9.66 -10.98
CA ILE A 35 17.24 9.39 -11.06
C ILE A 35 16.97 8.21 -12.01
N LYS A 36 17.60 8.19 -13.19
CA LYS A 36 17.44 7.11 -14.17
C LYS A 36 17.91 5.75 -13.64
N ASN A 37 18.97 5.75 -12.84
CA ASN A 37 19.56 4.54 -12.24
C ASN A 37 18.89 4.17 -10.91
N SER A 38 18.05 5.06 -10.35
CA SER A 38 17.34 4.78 -9.10
C SER A 38 16.29 3.70 -9.30
N PRO A 39 15.90 2.99 -8.23
CA PRO A 39 14.81 2.03 -8.30
C PRO A 39 13.55 2.66 -8.89
N SER A 40 12.82 1.93 -9.72
CA SER A 40 11.62 2.41 -10.42
C SER A 40 10.58 3.07 -9.51
N LYS A 41 10.53 2.63 -8.25
CA LYS A 41 9.62 3.20 -7.24
C LYS A 41 9.94 4.66 -6.90
N ILE A 42 11.22 5.05 -6.84
CA ILE A 42 11.62 6.44 -6.57
C ILE A 42 11.37 7.31 -7.79
N SER A 43 11.73 6.85 -8.98
CA SER A 43 11.45 7.59 -10.22
C SER A 43 9.95 7.84 -10.43
N ASN A 44 9.10 6.91 -10.02
CA ASN A 44 7.63 7.03 -10.12
C ASN A 44 7.03 8.05 -9.12
N LEU A 45 7.74 8.41 -8.05
CA LEU A 45 7.31 9.49 -7.16
C LEU A 45 7.45 10.89 -7.81
N ILE A 46 8.33 11.04 -8.79
CA ILE A 46 8.67 12.34 -9.37
C ILE A 46 7.59 12.73 -10.41
N THR A 47 6.40 12.98 -9.93
CA THR A 47 5.25 13.38 -10.75
C THR A 47 4.99 14.89 -10.73
N THR A 48 5.60 15.61 -9.78
CA THR A 48 5.42 17.05 -9.60
C THR A 48 6.76 17.77 -9.50
N PRO A 49 6.83 19.07 -9.86
CA PRO A 49 8.01 19.90 -9.65
C PRO A 49 8.52 19.87 -8.21
N LEU A 50 7.63 19.86 -7.23
CA LEU A 50 8.01 19.85 -5.82
C LEU A 50 8.65 18.52 -5.40
N MET A 51 8.12 17.37 -5.87
CA MET A 51 8.76 16.07 -5.64
C MET A 51 10.17 16.01 -6.27
N LEU A 52 10.33 16.53 -7.48
CA LEU A 52 11.67 16.62 -8.09
C LEU A 52 12.60 17.49 -7.23
N THR A 53 12.11 18.61 -6.70
CA THR A 53 12.90 19.48 -5.80
C THR A 53 13.35 18.72 -4.55
N LEU A 54 12.45 17.94 -3.92
CA LEU A 54 12.81 17.14 -2.74
C LEU A 54 13.84 16.06 -3.06
N VAL A 55 13.73 15.40 -4.21
CA VAL A 55 14.74 14.43 -4.68
C VAL A 55 16.10 15.12 -4.91
N VAL A 56 16.10 16.32 -5.50
CA VAL A 56 17.32 17.13 -5.68
C VAL A 56 17.96 17.47 -4.33
N ILE A 57 17.14 17.90 -3.36
CA ILE A 57 17.60 18.24 -2.00
C ILE A 57 18.26 17.02 -1.33
N VAL A 58 17.64 15.84 -1.39
CA VAL A 58 18.23 14.60 -0.85
C VAL A 58 19.53 14.23 -1.60
N TYR A 59 19.51 14.28 -2.94
CA TYR A 59 20.71 14.03 -3.74
C TYR A 59 21.85 14.99 -3.39
N GLU A 60 21.57 16.26 -3.18
CA GLU A 60 22.57 17.24 -2.78
C GLU A 60 23.14 17.00 -1.39
N ALA A 61 22.35 16.39 -0.49
CA ALA A 61 22.80 16.04 0.85
C ALA A 61 23.73 14.83 0.85
N GLU A 62 23.34 13.79 0.12
CA GLU A 62 23.92 12.46 0.19
C GLU A 62 24.85 12.16 -1.00
N SER A 63 24.87 13.02 -2.04
CA SER A 63 25.57 12.81 -3.33
C SER A 63 25.08 11.57 -4.10
N GLN A 64 23.98 10.98 -3.67
CA GLN A 64 23.33 9.82 -4.28
C GLN A 64 21.83 9.83 -3.98
N ILE A 65 21.07 9.05 -4.74
CA ILE A 65 19.66 8.77 -4.43
C ILE A 65 19.62 7.45 -3.67
N PRO A 66 18.93 7.39 -2.51
CA PRO A 66 18.79 6.15 -1.75
C PRO A 66 18.23 5.00 -2.59
N GLU A 67 18.64 3.76 -2.28
CA GLU A 67 18.25 2.58 -3.06
C GLU A 67 16.80 2.16 -2.81
N THR A 68 16.23 2.55 -1.66
CA THR A 68 14.86 2.16 -1.29
C THR A 68 14.01 3.37 -0.95
N LEU A 69 12.69 3.25 -1.14
CA LEU A 69 11.73 4.29 -0.72
C LEU A 69 11.78 4.59 0.78
N PRO A 70 11.83 3.59 1.68
CA PRO A 70 11.98 3.85 3.10
C PRO A 70 13.20 4.70 3.43
N GLU A 71 14.35 4.36 2.89
CA GLU A 71 15.58 5.12 3.09
C GLU A 71 15.45 6.55 2.53
N PHE A 72 14.82 6.70 1.36
CA PHE A 72 14.57 8.03 0.78
C PHE A 72 13.73 8.91 1.72
N PHE A 73 12.63 8.40 2.27
CA PHE A 73 11.77 9.18 3.16
C PHE A 73 12.43 9.48 4.51
N ASP A 74 13.21 8.54 5.05
CA ASP A 74 14.00 8.79 6.27
C ASP A 74 15.01 9.92 6.06
N ARG A 75 15.78 9.87 4.96
CA ARG A 75 16.72 10.93 4.59
C ARG A 75 16.03 12.24 4.25
N LEU A 76 14.86 12.18 3.63
CA LEU A 76 14.08 13.36 3.29
C LEU A 76 13.78 14.19 4.54
N PHE A 77 13.21 13.60 5.59
CA PHE A 77 12.87 14.33 6.82
C PHE A 77 14.11 15.01 7.41
N GLN A 78 15.16 14.23 7.63
CA GLN A 78 16.42 14.73 8.17
C GLN A 78 16.97 15.90 7.32
N THR A 79 16.95 15.75 5.99
CA THR A 79 17.49 16.76 5.10
C THR A 79 16.68 18.05 5.09
N VAL A 80 15.35 17.95 5.08
CA VAL A 80 14.46 19.13 5.00
C VAL A 80 14.55 19.99 6.26
N PHE A 81 14.66 19.35 7.42
CA PHE A 81 14.76 20.06 8.68
C PHE A 81 16.18 20.44 9.08
N SER A 82 17.21 19.61 8.79
CA SER A 82 18.60 19.88 9.21
C SER A 82 19.36 20.79 8.25
N ARG A 83 19.05 20.81 6.96
CA ARG A 83 19.88 21.46 5.94
C ARG A 83 19.66 22.96 5.79
N HIS A 84 18.49 23.47 6.15
CA HIS A 84 18.30 24.93 6.17
C HIS A 84 19.27 25.62 7.15
N ASP A 85 19.77 24.87 8.16
CA ASP A 85 20.69 25.39 9.15
C ASP A 85 22.16 25.34 8.69
N ARG A 86 22.54 24.41 7.82
CA ARG A 86 23.95 24.25 7.38
C ARG A 86 24.40 25.19 6.26
N ILE A 87 23.47 25.68 5.42
CA ILE A 87 23.81 26.57 4.28
C ILE A 87 24.10 27.99 4.75
N LYS A 88 23.58 28.38 5.92
CA LYS A 88 23.90 29.68 6.56
C LYS A 88 24.49 29.41 7.93
N ALA A 89 25.81 29.28 7.98
CA ALA A 89 26.62 28.99 9.18
C ALA A 89 26.43 29.94 10.40
N ALA A 90 25.44 30.83 10.38
CA ALA A 90 25.18 31.81 11.43
C ALA A 90 23.70 31.87 11.91
N PHE A 91 22.80 31.06 11.39
CA PHE A 91 21.38 31.11 11.76
C PHE A 91 20.80 29.70 11.90
N THR A 92 20.74 29.20 13.13
CA THR A 92 19.88 28.06 13.49
C THR A 92 18.43 28.55 13.49
N ARG A 93 17.64 28.22 12.47
CA ARG A 93 16.20 28.47 12.54
C ARG A 93 15.63 27.59 13.64
N LYS A 94 15.19 28.18 14.73
CA LYS A 94 14.33 27.47 15.68
C LYS A 94 13.07 27.08 14.93
N HIS A 95 12.70 25.80 15.00
CA HIS A 95 11.38 25.37 14.56
C HIS A 95 10.31 26.25 15.23
N TYR A 96 9.25 26.56 14.51
CA TYR A 96 8.13 27.33 15.07
C TYR A 96 7.55 26.66 16.31
N SER A 97 7.45 25.32 16.29
CA SER A 97 7.02 24.48 17.41
C SER A 97 7.98 24.53 18.60
N GLY A 98 9.24 24.91 18.41
CA GLY A 98 10.30 24.81 19.42
C GLY A 98 10.75 23.40 19.74
N LEU A 99 10.22 22.40 19.04
CA LEU A 99 10.60 20.99 19.20
C LEU A 99 11.99 20.71 18.61
N SER A 100 12.67 19.71 19.16
CA SER A 100 13.85 19.13 18.51
C SER A 100 13.44 18.41 17.21
N GLU A 101 14.37 18.27 16.25
CA GLU A 101 14.10 17.53 15.01
C GLU A 101 13.52 16.14 15.29
N LYS A 102 14.08 15.42 16.24
CA LYS A 102 13.61 14.08 16.64
C LYS A 102 12.19 14.10 17.21
N SER A 103 11.87 15.10 18.06
CA SER A 103 10.52 15.24 18.64
C SER A 103 9.52 15.64 17.56
N LEU A 104 9.91 16.51 16.62
CA LEU A 104 9.07 16.93 15.51
C LEU A 104 8.80 15.77 14.55
N GLN A 105 9.82 14.94 14.26
CA GLN A 105 9.66 13.73 13.45
C GLN A 105 8.69 12.76 14.10
N ARG A 106 8.85 12.45 15.39
CA ARG A 106 7.93 11.55 16.09
C ARG A 106 6.50 12.06 16.11
N LEU A 107 6.32 13.36 16.32
CA LEU A 107 5.00 13.97 16.27
C LEU A 107 4.39 13.89 14.86
N PHE A 108 5.18 14.12 13.83
CA PHE A 108 4.73 13.98 12.44
C PHE A 108 4.40 12.53 12.07
N GLU A 109 5.19 11.56 12.53
CA GLU A 109 4.92 10.14 12.37
C GLU A 109 3.58 9.74 13.02
N ALA A 110 3.35 10.18 14.26
CA ALA A 110 2.07 9.98 14.96
C ALA A 110 0.91 10.68 14.23
N PHE A 111 1.10 11.91 13.76
CA PHE A 111 0.12 12.66 12.98
C PHE A 111 -0.28 11.91 11.69
N CYS A 112 0.70 11.38 10.95
CA CYS A 112 0.44 10.59 9.75
C CYS A 112 -0.36 9.31 10.06
N PHE A 113 0.01 8.61 11.14
CA PHE A 113 -0.71 7.42 11.57
C PHE A 113 -2.16 7.74 11.95
N MET A 114 -2.40 8.78 12.75
CA MET A 114 -3.75 9.18 13.15
C MET A 114 -4.59 9.63 11.96
N SER A 115 -3.99 10.30 10.99
CA SER A 115 -4.66 10.70 9.74
C SER A 115 -5.20 9.49 8.97
N LEU A 116 -4.41 8.42 8.83
CA LEU A 116 -4.85 7.18 8.18
C LEU A 116 -5.89 6.44 9.02
N GLN A 117 -5.68 6.36 10.34
CA GLN A 117 -6.60 5.67 11.26
C GLN A 117 -7.98 6.31 11.30
N SER A 118 -8.08 7.63 11.20
CA SER A 118 -9.33 8.37 11.13
C SER A 118 -10.03 8.24 9.77
N GLY A 119 -9.43 7.54 8.81
CA GLY A 119 -9.99 7.35 7.47
C GLY A 119 -9.97 8.62 6.60
N HIS A 120 -9.25 9.64 7.02
CA HIS A 120 -9.06 10.83 6.22
C HIS A 120 -8.12 10.53 5.06
N GLY A 121 -8.48 11.06 3.89
CA GLY A 121 -7.68 10.89 2.69
C GLY A 121 -6.40 11.73 2.70
N ARG A 122 -5.88 11.99 1.52
CA ARG A 122 -4.68 12.84 1.32
C ARG A 122 -4.89 14.29 1.75
N THR A 123 -6.12 14.79 1.69
CA THR A 123 -6.49 16.18 2.00
C THR A 123 -7.38 16.21 3.23
N ILE A 124 -7.08 17.09 4.17
CA ILE A 124 -7.77 17.27 5.45
C ILE A 124 -8.14 18.72 5.66
N SER A 125 -9.28 18.97 6.32
CA SER A 125 -9.69 20.32 6.72
C SER A 125 -8.91 20.79 7.94
N GLN A 126 -9.00 22.10 8.24
CA GLN A 126 -8.39 22.66 9.47
C GLN A 126 -8.89 21.97 10.73
N SER A 127 -10.21 21.70 10.84
CA SER A 127 -10.75 21.02 12.03
C SER A 127 -10.24 19.57 12.18
N GLN A 128 -10.13 18.86 11.07
CA GLN A 128 -9.54 17.53 11.04
C GLN A 128 -8.05 17.56 11.39
N PHE A 129 -7.32 18.58 10.92
CA PHE A 129 -5.91 18.77 11.27
C PHE A 129 -5.73 18.92 12.78
N ASP A 130 -6.54 19.75 13.42
CA ASP A 130 -6.45 20.00 14.86
C ASP A 130 -6.84 18.76 15.67
N GLU A 131 -7.88 18.01 15.29
CA GLU A 131 -8.28 16.74 15.91
C GLU A 131 -7.18 15.67 15.80
N ILE A 132 -6.62 15.49 14.60
CA ILE A 132 -5.51 14.55 14.35
C ILE A 132 -4.28 14.94 15.18
N PHE A 133 -4.00 16.25 15.24
CA PHE A 133 -2.86 16.78 15.99
C PHE A 133 -2.98 16.50 17.50
N ASP A 134 -4.16 16.73 18.07
CA ASP A 134 -4.40 16.49 19.50
C ASP A 134 -4.15 15.02 19.86
N HIS A 135 -4.69 14.08 19.08
CA HIS A 135 -4.41 12.66 19.24
C HIS A 135 -2.92 12.33 19.06
N ALA A 136 -2.27 12.91 18.04
CA ALA A 136 -0.86 12.66 17.80
C ALA A 136 0.04 13.14 18.94
N CYS A 137 -0.32 14.26 19.59
CA CYS A 137 0.40 14.79 20.74
C CYS A 137 0.37 13.82 21.94
N GLU A 138 -0.76 13.17 22.20
CA GLU A 138 -0.87 12.17 23.26
C GLU A 138 0.09 11.00 23.05
N TYR A 139 0.17 10.46 21.82
CA TYR A 139 1.03 9.32 21.48
C TYR A 139 2.51 9.68 21.33
N ALA A 140 2.82 10.93 21.01
CA ALA A 140 4.20 11.38 20.86
C ALA A 140 4.80 11.97 22.13
N ASP A 141 4.05 12.00 23.24
CA ASP A 141 4.42 12.64 24.52
C ASP A 141 4.81 14.13 24.34
N GLN A 142 4.08 14.86 23.47
CA GLN A 142 4.37 16.24 23.09
C GLN A 142 3.22 17.21 23.48
N SER A 143 2.68 17.06 24.67
CA SER A 143 1.53 17.83 25.18
C SER A 143 1.70 19.34 25.20
N ASN A 144 2.93 19.85 25.11
CA ASN A 144 3.23 21.29 25.11
C ASN A 144 3.41 21.90 23.72
N CYS A 145 3.18 21.16 22.65
CA CYS A 145 3.28 21.65 21.28
C CYS A 145 1.98 22.37 20.88
N ASP A 146 2.11 23.47 20.17
CA ASP A 146 1.00 24.24 19.61
C ASP A 146 0.71 23.79 18.18
N SER A 147 -0.57 23.48 17.85
CA SER A 147 -1.02 22.99 16.54
C SER A 147 -0.62 23.92 15.39
N MET A 148 -0.79 25.24 15.58
CA MET A 148 -0.46 26.22 14.54
C MET A 148 1.04 26.25 14.26
N LYS A 149 1.87 26.14 15.29
CA LYS A 149 3.33 26.13 15.15
C LYS A 149 3.83 24.84 14.51
N PHE A 150 3.27 23.69 14.92
CA PHE A 150 3.53 22.41 14.25
C PHE A 150 3.16 22.47 12.77
N LYS A 151 1.98 23.01 12.46
CA LYS A 151 1.53 23.21 11.08
C LYS A 151 2.51 24.07 10.28
N GLN A 152 2.98 25.19 10.85
CA GLN A 152 3.97 26.04 10.19
C GLN A 152 5.27 25.26 9.86
N ASP A 153 5.75 24.43 10.77
CA ASP A 153 6.93 23.61 10.52
C ASP A 153 6.70 22.62 9.38
N ILE A 154 5.57 21.94 9.34
CA ILE A 154 5.29 20.90 8.33
C ILE A 154 4.93 21.49 6.96
N VAL A 155 4.20 22.61 6.93
CA VAL A 155 3.74 23.24 5.68
C VAL A 155 4.78 24.20 5.12
N GLN A 156 5.30 25.12 5.94
CA GLN A 156 6.14 26.23 5.46
C GLN A 156 7.65 25.91 5.49
N VAL A 157 8.09 25.06 6.42
CA VAL A 157 9.52 24.70 6.53
C VAL A 157 9.82 23.43 5.75
N ALA A 158 9.10 22.34 6.05
CA ALA A 158 9.36 21.02 5.46
C ALA A 158 8.70 20.83 4.10
N CYS A 159 7.62 21.55 3.81
CA CYS A 159 6.79 21.34 2.62
C CYS A 159 6.31 19.89 2.44
N LEU A 160 6.11 19.15 3.54
CA LEU A 160 5.56 17.80 3.51
C LEU A 160 4.03 17.80 3.35
N MET A 161 3.41 18.93 3.68
CA MET A 161 2.01 19.26 3.39
C MET A 161 1.93 20.64 2.72
N LEU A 162 0.85 20.89 2.00
CA LEU A 162 0.58 22.15 1.31
C LEU A 162 -0.80 22.66 1.71
N GLU A 163 -0.98 23.98 1.70
CA GLU A 163 -2.31 24.59 1.75
C GLU A 163 -3.04 24.32 0.42
N ASP A 164 -4.26 23.83 0.48
CA ASP A 164 -5.10 23.46 -0.67
C ASP A 164 -6.45 24.16 -0.57
N GLY A 165 -6.47 25.43 -0.98
CA GLY A 165 -7.64 26.31 -0.84
C GLY A 165 -7.75 26.92 0.56
N VAL A 166 -8.99 27.21 0.98
CA VAL A 166 -9.27 27.84 2.27
C VAL A 166 -9.44 26.73 3.31
N ASP A 167 -8.70 26.83 4.42
CA ASP A 167 -8.80 25.92 5.57
C ASP A 167 -8.67 24.43 5.21
N SER A 168 -7.83 24.10 4.23
CA SER A 168 -7.58 22.74 3.80
C SER A 168 -6.09 22.49 3.56
N TYR A 169 -5.61 21.33 3.92
CA TYR A 169 -4.21 20.93 3.83
C TYR A 169 -4.11 19.56 3.15
N THR A 170 -3.17 19.44 2.21
CA THR A 170 -2.93 18.20 1.48
C THR A 170 -1.50 17.72 1.68
N PHE A 171 -1.31 16.43 1.92
CA PHE A 171 0.04 15.85 1.88
C PHE A 171 0.60 15.98 0.49
N LEU A 172 1.87 16.36 0.38
CA LEU A 172 2.55 16.54 -0.89
C LEU A 172 2.43 15.32 -1.79
N HIS A 173 2.59 14.13 -1.21
CA HIS A 173 2.39 12.85 -1.87
C HIS A 173 1.79 11.83 -0.90
N LYS A 174 0.93 10.94 -1.41
CA LYS A 174 0.29 9.91 -0.60
C LYS A 174 1.30 9.04 0.14
N SER A 175 2.40 8.67 -0.52
CA SER A 175 3.44 7.85 0.11
C SER A 175 4.15 8.52 1.29
N ILE A 176 4.03 9.83 1.47
CA ILE A 176 4.55 10.52 2.67
C ILE A 176 3.75 10.09 3.90
N VAL A 177 2.42 10.24 3.86
CA VAL A 177 1.60 9.84 5.01
C VAL A 177 1.71 8.35 5.29
N GLU A 178 1.79 7.52 4.27
CA GLU A 178 1.87 6.06 4.39
C GLU A 178 3.21 5.61 5.00
N TYR A 179 4.33 6.22 4.57
CA TYR A 179 5.64 5.90 5.12
C TYR A 179 5.80 6.35 6.57
N TYR A 180 5.42 7.61 6.89
CA TYR A 180 5.59 8.09 8.26
C TYR A 180 4.61 7.41 9.23
N ALA A 181 3.45 6.97 8.78
CA ALA A 181 2.59 6.07 9.55
C ALA A 181 3.28 4.71 9.82
N ALA A 182 3.98 4.14 8.84
CA ALA A 182 4.76 2.92 9.04
C ALA A 182 5.93 3.15 10.03
N ALA A 183 6.62 4.29 9.94
CA ALA A 183 7.68 4.66 10.88
C ALA A 183 7.13 4.81 12.32
N PHE A 184 5.92 5.34 12.47
CA PHE A 184 5.25 5.37 13.78
C PHE A 184 5.02 3.95 14.33
N VAL A 185 4.47 3.03 13.54
CA VAL A 185 4.26 1.63 13.95
C VAL A 185 5.60 0.96 14.32
N LEU A 186 6.66 1.21 13.54
CA LEU A 186 8.01 0.73 13.86
C LEU A 186 8.48 1.21 15.24
N SER A 187 8.13 2.44 15.64
CA SER A 187 8.52 3.02 16.93
C SER A 187 7.75 2.50 18.11
N LEU A 188 6.60 1.83 17.91
CA LEU A 188 5.76 1.27 18.95
C LEU A 188 6.44 0.10 19.68
N GLY A 189 6.12 -0.03 20.97
CA GLY A 189 6.45 -1.25 21.71
C GLY A 189 5.78 -2.49 21.11
N ASP A 190 6.37 -3.67 21.37
CA ASP A 190 5.98 -4.93 20.72
C ASP A 190 4.47 -5.24 20.84
N ASN A 191 3.88 -5.02 22.01
CA ASN A 191 2.45 -5.27 22.24
C ASN A 191 1.55 -4.36 21.38
N ASN A 192 1.85 -3.06 21.32
CA ASN A 192 1.06 -2.10 20.54
C ASN A 192 1.22 -2.34 19.03
N ALA A 193 2.43 -2.66 18.58
CA ALA A 193 2.65 -3.05 17.18
C ALA A 193 1.88 -4.32 16.83
N LYS A 194 1.87 -5.33 17.72
CA LYS A 194 1.07 -6.55 17.52
C LYS A 194 -0.43 -6.25 17.43
N MET A 195 -0.95 -5.34 18.27
CA MET A 195 -2.36 -4.91 18.19
C MET A 195 -2.66 -4.26 16.84
N PHE A 196 -1.77 -3.40 16.32
CA PHE A 196 -1.91 -2.81 14.99
C PHE A 196 -1.97 -3.90 13.91
N TYR A 197 -1.00 -4.83 13.88
CA TYR A 197 -1.00 -5.91 12.89
C TYR A 197 -2.26 -6.78 12.98
N SER A 198 -2.72 -7.11 14.18
CA SER A 198 -3.95 -7.89 14.37
C SER A 198 -5.18 -7.15 13.85
N SER A 199 -5.31 -5.85 14.10
CA SER A 199 -6.44 -5.05 13.59
C SER A 199 -6.42 -4.93 12.07
N THR A 200 -5.23 -4.88 11.46
CA THR A 200 -5.10 -4.83 9.98
C THR A 200 -5.35 -6.18 9.31
N ILE A 201 -5.24 -7.31 10.01
CA ILE A 201 -5.72 -8.61 9.52
C ILE A 201 -7.24 -8.58 9.35
N GLU A 202 -7.97 -7.96 10.28
CA GLU A 202 -9.43 -7.85 10.20
C GLU A 202 -9.88 -6.83 9.14
N LYS A 203 -9.16 -5.71 9.02
CA LYS A 203 -9.46 -4.63 8.09
C LYS A 203 -8.18 -3.99 7.57
N SER A 204 -7.70 -4.44 6.42
CA SER A 204 -6.49 -3.91 5.77
C SER A 204 -6.74 -2.64 4.95
N SER A 205 -8.00 -2.35 4.59
CA SER A 205 -8.35 -1.22 3.72
C SER A 205 -7.80 0.11 4.26
N GLY A 206 -7.02 0.80 3.40
CA GLY A 206 -6.34 2.05 3.72
C GLY A 206 -4.94 1.90 4.30
N TRP A 207 -4.50 0.66 4.65
CA TRP A 207 -3.18 0.38 5.22
C TRP A 207 -2.23 -0.37 4.27
N GLU A 208 -2.65 -0.68 3.03
CA GLU A 208 -1.91 -1.56 2.12
C GLU A 208 -0.48 -1.06 1.84
N GLU A 209 -0.31 0.23 1.56
CA GLU A 209 1.01 0.81 1.31
C GLU A 209 1.83 0.94 2.60
N THR A 210 1.18 1.27 3.72
CA THR A 210 1.82 1.28 5.05
C THR A 210 2.36 -0.11 5.39
N LEU A 211 1.58 -1.16 5.16
CA LEU A 211 2.00 -2.56 5.34
C LEU A 211 3.15 -2.95 4.39
N ARG A 212 3.17 -2.42 3.16
CA ARG A 212 4.32 -2.61 2.24
C ARG A 212 5.60 -1.96 2.77
N PHE A 213 5.50 -0.77 3.34
CA PHE A 213 6.64 -0.13 4.00
C PHE A 213 7.10 -0.94 5.21
N LEU A 214 6.16 -1.39 6.06
CA LEU A 214 6.46 -2.19 7.24
C LEU A 214 7.16 -3.52 6.91
N ARG A 215 6.80 -4.16 5.80
CA ARG A 215 7.55 -5.34 5.31
C ARG A 215 9.05 -5.06 5.18
N SER A 216 9.45 -3.83 4.84
CA SER A 216 10.85 -3.45 4.66
C SER A 216 11.51 -2.96 5.95
N ILE A 217 10.80 -2.11 6.74
CA ILE A 217 11.39 -1.44 7.90
C ILE A 217 11.16 -2.17 9.23
N ASP A 218 10.14 -3.02 9.29
CA ASP A 218 9.75 -3.81 10.47
C ASP A 218 9.51 -5.28 10.12
N SER A 219 10.38 -5.84 9.29
CA SER A 219 10.17 -7.15 8.67
C SER A 219 9.88 -8.27 9.70
N PHE A 220 10.59 -8.28 10.85
CA PHE A 220 10.38 -9.31 11.86
C PHE A 220 8.95 -9.35 12.40
N ARG A 221 8.41 -8.21 12.89
CA ARG A 221 7.05 -8.13 13.44
C ARG A 221 6.00 -8.26 12.35
N TYR A 222 6.25 -7.68 11.16
CA TYR A 222 5.38 -7.83 10.00
C TYR A 222 5.17 -9.30 9.63
N PHE A 223 6.24 -10.09 9.55
CA PHE A 223 6.10 -11.51 9.23
C PHE A 223 5.53 -12.33 10.40
N ARG A 224 5.96 -12.05 11.64
CA ARG A 224 5.49 -12.76 12.83
C ARG A 224 4.00 -12.53 13.14
N ASP A 225 3.57 -11.26 13.11
CA ASP A 225 2.27 -10.86 13.66
C ASP A 225 1.21 -10.59 12.59
N TYR A 226 1.61 -10.50 11.31
CA TYR A 226 0.72 -10.24 10.20
C TYR A 226 0.70 -11.38 9.16
N VAL A 227 1.86 -11.74 8.58
CA VAL A 227 1.91 -12.74 7.50
C VAL A 227 1.62 -14.15 8.01
N ILE A 228 2.29 -14.60 9.08
CA ILE A 228 2.09 -15.97 9.62
C ILE A 228 0.65 -16.23 10.03
N PRO A 229 -0.03 -15.34 10.79
CA PRO A 229 -1.44 -15.51 11.11
C PRO A 229 -2.33 -15.64 9.88
N ILE A 230 -2.15 -14.78 8.87
CA ILE A 230 -2.92 -14.83 7.60
C ILE A 230 -2.67 -16.17 6.90
N VAL A 231 -1.42 -16.57 6.70
CA VAL A 231 -1.09 -17.83 6.01
C VAL A 231 -1.70 -19.03 6.72
N ASN A 232 -1.67 -19.07 8.05
CA ASN A 232 -2.26 -20.16 8.82
C ASN A 232 -3.79 -20.19 8.71
N ALA A 233 -4.45 -19.02 8.78
CA ALA A 233 -5.89 -18.92 8.58
C ALA A 233 -6.29 -19.36 7.17
N GLU A 234 -5.60 -18.88 6.13
CA GLU A 234 -5.88 -19.23 4.74
C GLU A 234 -5.66 -20.73 4.46
N ARG A 235 -4.65 -21.34 5.03
CA ARG A 235 -4.43 -22.79 4.92
C ARG A 235 -5.57 -23.58 5.56
N THR A 236 -6.06 -23.14 6.71
CA THR A 236 -7.12 -23.80 7.45
C THR A 236 -8.49 -23.57 6.81
N GLU A 237 -8.79 -22.34 6.40
CA GLU A 237 -10.14 -21.98 5.95
C GLU A 237 -10.36 -22.19 4.45
N VAL A 238 -9.31 -21.99 3.64
CA VAL A 238 -9.42 -22.09 2.18
C VAL A 238 -8.91 -23.44 1.68
N LEU A 239 -7.63 -23.76 1.92
CA LEU A 239 -7.03 -24.95 1.34
C LEU A 239 -7.59 -26.24 1.95
N ALA A 240 -7.88 -26.26 3.25
CA ALA A 240 -8.48 -27.44 3.88
C ALA A 240 -9.89 -27.74 3.39
N SER A 241 -10.60 -26.75 2.85
CA SER A 241 -11.94 -26.97 2.28
C SER A 241 -11.90 -27.63 0.89
N ILE A 242 -10.73 -27.70 0.24
CA ILE A 242 -10.51 -28.39 -1.05
C ILE A 242 -9.90 -29.76 -0.78
N VAL A 243 -10.55 -30.58 0.07
CA VAL A 243 -9.97 -31.81 0.64
C VAL A 243 -9.70 -32.89 -0.40
N ASP A 244 -10.62 -33.09 -1.33
CA ASP A 244 -10.58 -34.19 -2.29
C ASP A 244 -10.23 -33.74 -3.72
N ASN A 245 -9.98 -32.46 -3.88
CA ASN A 245 -9.70 -31.84 -5.19
C ASN A 245 -10.77 -32.16 -6.26
N SER A 246 -11.98 -32.55 -5.85
CA SER A 246 -13.12 -32.74 -6.74
C SER A 246 -13.67 -31.43 -7.27
N ASN A 247 -14.35 -31.45 -8.41
CA ASN A 247 -15.01 -30.26 -8.93
C ASN A 247 -16.02 -29.70 -7.93
N GLU A 248 -16.77 -30.54 -7.22
CA GLU A 248 -17.75 -30.10 -6.26
C GLU A 248 -17.12 -29.39 -5.06
N SER A 249 -16.03 -29.91 -4.54
CA SER A 249 -15.25 -29.28 -3.45
C SER A 249 -14.72 -27.90 -3.87
N ILE A 250 -14.19 -27.79 -5.09
CA ILE A 250 -13.69 -26.53 -5.66
C ILE A 250 -14.84 -25.54 -5.85
N ILE A 251 -15.96 -25.95 -6.45
CA ILE A 251 -17.12 -25.09 -6.70
C ILE A 251 -17.74 -24.60 -5.39
N SER A 252 -17.88 -25.48 -4.40
CA SER A 252 -18.45 -25.11 -3.09
C SER A 252 -17.55 -24.11 -2.35
N THR A 253 -16.24 -24.32 -2.39
CA THR A 253 -15.27 -23.40 -1.81
C THR A 253 -15.30 -22.05 -2.53
N PHE A 254 -15.31 -22.06 -3.85
CA PHE A 254 -15.40 -20.83 -4.67
C PHE A 254 -16.67 -20.04 -4.32
N LYS A 255 -17.84 -20.70 -4.33
CA LYS A 255 -19.13 -20.06 -4.00
C LYS A 255 -19.13 -19.46 -2.59
N ARG A 256 -18.55 -20.15 -1.62
CA ARG A 256 -18.46 -19.67 -0.23
C ARG A 256 -17.59 -18.42 -0.12
N LEU A 257 -16.47 -18.38 -0.83
CA LEU A 257 -15.51 -17.29 -0.75
C LEU A 257 -15.94 -16.05 -1.56
N TYR A 258 -16.54 -16.27 -2.73
CA TYR A 258 -16.90 -15.23 -3.69
C TYR A 258 -18.29 -15.46 -4.29
N PRO A 259 -19.36 -15.36 -3.48
CA PRO A 259 -20.72 -15.73 -3.89
C PRO A 259 -21.29 -14.87 -5.03
N GLY A 260 -20.75 -13.65 -5.21
CA GLY A 260 -21.21 -12.72 -6.24
C GLY A 260 -20.41 -12.74 -7.53
N LEU A 261 -19.40 -13.60 -7.64
CA LEU A 261 -18.57 -13.66 -8.85
C LEU A 261 -19.27 -14.42 -9.99
N GLY A 262 -19.13 -13.88 -11.20
CA GLY A 262 -19.63 -14.48 -12.42
C GLY A 262 -18.94 -13.91 -13.66
N VAL A 263 -19.49 -14.19 -14.81
CA VAL A 263 -19.00 -13.72 -16.09
C VAL A 263 -20.08 -12.91 -16.79
N TYR A 264 -19.70 -11.75 -17.27
CA TYR A 264 -20.58 -10.89 -18.06
C TYR A 264 -20.42 -11.19 -19.53
N PHE A 265 -21.53 -11.44 -20.20
CA PHE A 265 -21.64 -11.66 -21.63
C PHE A 265 -22.44 -10.51 -22.24
N ARG A 266 -21.93 -9.97 -23.34
CA ARG A 266 -22.60 -8.92 -24.12
C ARG A 266 -23.03 -9.46 -25.46
N MET A 267 -24.14 -8.99 -25.98
CA MET A 267 -24.57 -9.28 -27.34
C MET A 267 -23.72 -8.46 -28.31
N ASP A 268 -23.10 -9.14 -29.26
CA ASP A 268 -22.47 -8.49 -30.41
C ASP A 268 -23.56 -7.94 -31.35
N THR A 269 -23.52 -6.64 -31.64
CA THR A 269 -24.54 -5.95 -32.42
C THR A 269 -24.55 -6.34 -33.92
N GLU A 270 -23.40 -6.83 -34.42
CA GLU A 270 -23.27 -7.24 -35.83
C GLU A 270 -23.64 -8.72 -36.01
N THR A 271 -23.08 -9.58 -35.18
CA THR A 271 -23.27 -11.05 -35.28
C THR A 271 -24.46 -11.56 -34.52
N LYS A 272 -25.02 -10.76 -33.60
CA LYS A 272 -26.04 -11.16 -32.58
C LYS A 272 -25.57 -12.33 -31.71
N GLY A 273 -24.29 -12.62 -31.71
CA GLY A 273 -23.67 -13.64 -30.90
C GLY A 273 -23.42 -13.20 -29.44
N ALA A 274 -23.31 -14.13 -28.53
CA ALA A 274 -22.86 -13.86 -27.16
C ALA A 274 -21.33 -13.73 -27.13
N VAL A 275 -20.84 -12.56 -26.73
CA VAL A 275 -19.41 -12.30 -26.53
C VAL A 275 -19.12 -12.21 -25.06
N LYS A 276 -18.21 -13.04 -24.56
CA LYS A 276 -17.69 -12.95 -23.20
C LYS A 276 -16.86 -11.66 -23.06
N VAL A 277 -17.23 -10.80 -22.10
CA VAL A 277 -16.57 -9.49 -21.92
C VAL A 277 -15.57 -9.51 -20.79
N SER A 278 -15.98 -9.95 -19.60
CA SER A 278 -15.11 -9.94 -18.42
C SER A 278 -15.68 -10.83 -17.30
N ALA A 279 -14.84 -11.23 -16.38
CA ALA A 279 -15.30 -11.66 -15.07
C ALA A 279 -15.89 -10.43 -14.33
N TYR A 280 -17.05 -10.61 -13.70
CA TYR A 280 -17.78 -9.56 -13.03
C TYR A 280 -18.28 -10.05 -11.67
N GLY A 281 -18.35 -9.14 -10.74
CA GLY A 281 -18.98 -9.38 -9.44
C GLY A 281 -18.39 -8.54 -8.35
N SER A 282 -19.15 -8.41 -7.28
CA SER A 282 -18.67 -7.83 -6.04
C SER A 282 -17.66 -8.80 -5.43
N ILE A 283 -16.36 -8.50 -5.57
CA ILE A 283 -15.35 -9.13 -4.73
C ILE A 283 -15.58 -8.52 -3.35
N ILE A 284 -16.13 -9.31 -2.43
CA ILE A 284 -16.00 -8.99 -1.01
C ILE A 284 -14.50 -9.16 -0.76
N GLU A 285 -13.80 -8.02 -0.70
CA GLU A 285 -12.36 -7.99 -0.54
C GLU A 285 -12.02 -8.62 0.81
N ARG A 286 -11.51 -9.85 0.74
CA ARG A 286 -11.04 -10.55 1.93
C ARG A 286 -9.78 -9.85 2.40
N SER A 287 -9.63 -9.67 3.70
CA SER A 287 -8.45 -9.00 4.28
C SER A 287 -7.11 -9.59 3.82
N ALA A 288 -7.10 -10.88 3.48
CA ALA A 288 -5.93 -11.57 2.94
C ALA A 288 -5.66 -11.29 1.45
N ASP A 289 -6.62 -10.77 0.68
CA ASP A 289 -6.51 -10.68 -0.78
C ASP A 289 -5.42 -9.71 -1.24
N HIS A 290 -5.18 -8.62 -0.51
CA HIS A 290 -4.08 -7.70 -0.82
C HIS A 290 -2.70 -8.38 -0.70
N LEU A 291 -2.55 -9.39 0.17
CA LEU A 291 -1.32 -10.17 0.34
C LEU A 291 -1.28 -11.36 -0.61
N THR A 292 -2.39 -12.04 -0.79
CA THR A 292 -2.50 -13.32 -1.50
C THR A 292 -3.00 -13.18 -2.94
N GLY A 293 -3.92 -12.25 -3.19
CA GLY A 293 -4.49 -11.98 -4.51
C GLY A 293 -5.40 -13.10 -5.02
N LEU A 294 -6.03 -13.87 -4.13
CA LEU A 294 -6.90 -15.00 -4.53
C LEU A 294 -8.06 -14.52 -5.39
N GLY A 295 -8.72 -13.42 -5.03
CA GLY A 295 -9.83 -12.86 -5.80
C GLY A 295 -9.45 -12.58 -7.25
N PHE A 296 -8.29 -11.97 -7.49
CA PHE A 296 -7.77 -11.71 -8.84
C PHE A 296 -7.45 -13.00 -9.60
N LEU A 297 -6.80 -13.97 -8.95
CA LEU A 297 -6.51 -15.27 -9.59
C LEU A 297 -7.79 -15.98 -10.04
N LEU A 298 -8.86 -15.90 -9.25
CA LEU A 298 -10.14 -16.51 -9.59
C LEU A 298 -10.87 -15.74 -10.70
N MET A 299 -10.77 -14.41 -10.72
CA MET A 299 -11.32 -13.60 -11.83
C MET A 299 -10.60 -13.91 -13.14
N ASP A 300 -9.27 -14.00 -13.12
CA ASP A 300 -8.48 -14.37 -14.30
C ASP A 300 -8.84 -15.76 -14.78
N ALA A 301 -9.00 -16.72 -13.85
CA ALA A 301 -9.42 -18.08 -14.17
C ALA A 301 -10.79 -18.14 -14.87
N LEU A 302 -11.76 -17.35 -14.39
CA LEU A 302 -13.08 -17.22 -15.04
C LEU A 302 -12.97 -16.55 -16.43
N ALA A 303 -12.08 -15.56 -16.54
CA ALA A 303 -11.83 -14.89 -17.82
C ALA A 303 -11.19 -15.83 -18.87
N GLU A 304 -10.36 -16.79 -18.45
CA GLU A 304 -9.70 -17.76 -19.33
C GLU A 304 -10.57 -18.96 -19.68
N MET A 305 -11.70 -19.20 -18.97
CA MET A 305 -12.58 -20.33 -19.26
C MET A 305 -13.10 -20.28 -20.70
N THR A 306 -13.00 -21.41 -21.42
CA THR A 306 -13.63 -21.57 -22.72
C THR A 306 -15.11 -21.90 -22.54
N ILE A 307 -15.97 -20.99 -22.98
CA ILE A 307 -17.42 -21.10 -22.88
C ILE A 307 -18.01 -21.12 -24.29
N ASN A 308 -18.57 -22.27 -24.69
CA ASN A 308 -19.13 -22.48 -26.04
C ASN A 308 -20.62 -22.17 -26.02
N VAL A 309 -20.97 -20.90 -26.10
CA VAL A 309 -22.34 -20.40 -26.23
C VAL A 309 -22.37 -19.37 -27.33
N ASN A 310 -23.34 -19.49 -28.23
CA ASN A 310 -23.41 -18.65 -29.41
C ASN A 310 -24.38 -17.47 -29.26
N THR A 311 -25.42 -17.59 -28.41
CA THR A 311 -26.42 -16.55 -28.24
C THR A 311 -26.74 -16.25 -26.78
N ILE A 312 -27.26 -15.04 -26.52
CA ILE A 312 -27.75 -14.64 -25.18
C ILE A 312 -28.96 -15.50 -24.78
N GLU A 313 -29.78 -15.92 -25.74
CA GLU A 313 -30.92 -16.80 -25.50
C GLU A 313 -30.53 -18.19 -25.01
N GLU A 314 -29.44 -18.75 -25.60
CA GLU A 314 -28.83 -19.99 -25.11
C GLU A 314 -28.33 -19.83 -23.67
N LEU A 315 -27.63 -18.73 -23.35
CA LEU A 315 -27.21 -18.44 -21.98
C LEU A 315 -28.39 -18.36 -21.00
N ASN A 316 -29.45 -17.63 -21.40
CA ASN A 316 -30.62 -17.48 -20.57
C ASN A 316 -31.37 -18.82 -20.35
N SER A 317 -31.46 -19.66 -21.37
CA SER A 317 -32.12 -20.97 -21.25
C SER A 317 -31.27 -21.97 -20.46
N GLN A 318 -29.96 -21.97 -20.64
CA GLN A 318 -29.06 -22.93 -20.02
C GLN A 318 -28.76 -22.60 -18.55
N PHE A 319 -28.69 -21.31 -18.20
CA PHE A 319 -28.24 -20.87 -16.88
C PHE A 319 -29.30 -20.18 -16.04
N ASN A 320 -30.59 -20.14 -16.48
CA ASN A 320 -31.65 -19.36 -15.83
C ASN A 320 -31.14 -17.94 -15.49
N ALA A 321 -30.43 -17.33 -16.42
CA ALA A 321 -29.85 -16.01 -16.23
C ALA A 321 -31.00 -15.00 -16.10
N HIS A 322 -31.18 -14.46 -14.90
CA HIS A 322 -32.27 -13.55 -14.61
C HIS A 322 -31.98 -12.17 -15.22
N PRO A 323 -32.99 -11.53 -15.85
CA PRO A 323 -32.88 -10.15 -16.35
C PRO A 323 -32.51 -9.13 -15.24
N GLU A 324 -32.76 -9.46 -13.98
CA GLU A 324 -32.37 -8.63 -12.81
C GLU A 324 -30.85 -8.40 -12.69
N HIS A 325 -30.05 -9.17 -13.40
CA HIS A 325 -28.61 -9.02 -13.47
C HIS A 325 -28.11 -8.36 -14.77
N ALA A 326 -29.02 -7.88 -15.62
CA ALA A 326 -28.66 -7.12 -16.80
C ALA A 326 -28.09 -5.76 -16.37
N ILE A 327 -26.81 -5.52 -16.71
CA ILE A 327 -26.14 -4.22 -16.47
C ILE A 327 -26.62 -3.20 -17.49
N ASP A 328 -27.00 -3.68 -18.66
CA ASP A 328 -27.64 -2.91 -19.74
C ASP A 328 -28.59 -3.85 -20.54
N ASP A 329 -29.41 -3.27 -21.44
CA ASP A 329 -30.36 -4.02 -22.27
C ASP A 329 -29.68 -4.99 -23.28
N LEU A 330 -28.34 -5.07 -23.29
CA LEU A 330 -27.54 -5.78 -24.29
C LEU A 330 -26.69 -6.92 -23.69
N GLY A 331 -26.78 -7.18 -22.39
CA GLY A 331 -25.90 -8.17 -21.75
C GLY A 331 -26.50 -8.90 -20.56
N VAL A 332 -25.87 -9.99 -20.19
CA VAL A 332 -26.32 -10.92 -19.16
C VAL A 332 -25.15 -11.32 -18.25
N HIS A 333 -25.39 -11.34 -16.96
CA HIS A 333 -24.45 -11.86 -15.96
C HIS A 333 -24.80 -13.32 -15.65
N VAL A 334 -23.80 -14.22 -15.81
CA VAL A 334 -23.94 -15.63 -15.49
C VAL A 334 -23.11 -15.93 -14.24
N PRO A 335 -23.73 -16.44 -13.15
CA PRO A 335 -23.02 -16.81 -11.94
C PRO A 335 -21.90 -17.83 -12.23
N ALA A 336 -20.72 -17.64 -11.63
CA ALA A 336 -19.59 -18.52 -11.84
C ALA A 336 -19.90 -19.96 -11.45
N GLU A 337 -20.67 -20.19 -10.38
CA GLU A 337 -21.10 -21.53 -9.98
C GLU A 337 -21.79 -22.31 -11.13
N ALA A 338 -22.70 -21.67 -11.84
CA ALA A 338 -23.42 -22.28 -12.95
C ALA A 338 -22.48 -22.64 -14.11
N LEU A 339 -21.53 -21.74 -14.44
CA LEU A 339 -20.53 -21.99 -15.47
C LEU A 339 -19.58 -23.14 -15.07
N LEU A 340 -19.12 -23.15 -13.83
CA LEU A 340 -18.20 -24.20 -13.33
C LEU A 340 -18.85 -25.57 -13.30
N ARG A 341 -20.17 -25.64 -13.02
CA ARG A 341 -20.93 -26.91 -13.10
C ARG A 341 -21.08 -27.40 -14.55
N ALA A 342 -21.29 -26.49 -15.50
CA ALA A 342 -21.50 -26.84 -16.91
C ALA A 342 -20.20 -27.16 -17.65
N TYR A 343 -19.15 -26.38 -17.43
CA TYR A 343 -17.89 -26.44 -18.20
C TYR A 343 -16.71 -27.01 -17.39
N GLY A 344 -16.93 -27.31 -16.11
CA GLY A 344 -15.88 -27.83 -15.22
C GLY A 344 -15.04 -26.73 -14.56
N ALA A 345 -14.27 -27.11 -13.56
CA ALA A 345 -13.52 -26.20 -12.68
C ALA A 345 -12.01 -26.22 -12.94
N ALA A 346 -11.57 -26.63 -14.12
CA ALA A 346 -10.13 -26.82 -14.40
C ALA A 346 -9.30 -25.54 -14.21
N GLU A 347 -9.77 -24.39 -14.74
CA GLU A 347 -9.03 -23.13 -14.63
C GLU A 347 -9.06 -22.60 -13.19
N VAL A 348 -10.17 -22.72 -12.49
CA VAL A 348 -10.28 -22.36 -11.08
C VAL A 348 -9.38 -23.24 -10.22
N ARG A 349 -9.22 -24.53 -10.55
CA ARG A 349 -8.26 -25.43 -9.90
C ARG A 349 -6.84 -24.92 -10.03
N LYS A 350 -6.42 -24.54 -11.24
CA LYS A 350 -5.09 -23.93 -11.47
C LYS A 350 -4.88 -22.66 -10.64
N ALA A 351 -5.93 -21.85 -10.50
CA ALA A 351 -5.88 -20.67 -9.65
C ALA A 351 -5.66 -21.02 -8.18
N PHE A 352 -6.34 -22.04 -7.65
CA PHE A 352 -6.11 -22.52 -6.29
C PHE A 352 -4.72 -23.14 -6.10
N ASP A 353 -4.19 -23.87 -7.09
CA ASP A 353 -2.82 -24.40 -7.06
C ASP A 353 -1.79 -23.27 -7.05
N SER A 354 -1.99 -22.23 -7.86
CA SER A 354 -1.15 -21.02 -7.88
C SER A 354 -1.20 -20.29 -6.54
N TYR A 355 -2.40 -20.20 -5.97
CA TYR A 355 -2.61 -19.61 -4.64
C TYR A 355 -1.88 -20.38 -3.54
N LYS A 356 -2.01 -21.72 -3.52
CA LYS A 356 -1.27 -22.59 -2.59
C LYS A 356 0.24 -22.35 -2.68
N ASN A 357 0.78 -22.35 -3.89
CA ASN A 357 2.21 -22.09 -4.11
C ASN A 357 2.64 -20.71 -3.60
N LYS A 358 1.78 -19.71 -3.69
CA LYS A 358 2.03 -18.37 -3.17
C LYS A 358 2.04 -18.37 -1.64
N LEU A 359 1.08 -19.05 -1.00
CA LEU A 359 1.05 -19.20 0.46
C LEU A 359 2.28 -19.94 0.98
N ASP A 360 2.73 -20.98 0.28
CA ASP A 360 3.92 -21.75 0.68
C ASP A 360 5.17 -20.87 0.60
N LYS A 361 5.34 -20.08 -0.46
CA LYS A 361 6.44 -19.10 -0.55
C LYS A 361 6.41 -18.03 0.55
N LEU A 362 5.22 -17.52 0.88
CA LEU A 362 5.07 -16.56 1.97
C LEU A 362 5.42 -17.18 3.33
N ALA A 363 5.00 -18.43 3.55
CA ALA A 363 5.34 -19.16 4.76
C ALA A 363 6.86 -19.40 4.90
N ASP A 364 7.51 -19.81 3.81
CA ASP A 364 8.95 -20.05 3.79
C ASP A 364 9.73 -18.76 4.07
N GLU A 365 9.38 -17.65 3.43
CA GLU A 365 9.97 -16.34 3.68
C GLU A 365 9.77 -15.92 5.14
N ALA A 366 8.55 -16.06 5.66
CA ALA A 366 8.23 -15.72 7.04
C ALA A 366 9.05 -16.55 8.05
N ASN A 367 9.12 -17.87 7.83
CA ASN A 367 9.88 -18.76 8.69
C ASN A 367 11.39 -18.46 8.65
N GLU A 368 11.93 -18.10 7.50
CA GLU A 368 13.33 -17.71 7.35
C GLU A 368 13.62 -16.44 8.16
N ILE A 369 12.82 -15.39 7.99
CA ILE A 369 13.03 -14.09 8.67
C ILE A 369 12.85 -14.23 10.18
N VAL A 370 11.73 -14.82 10.62
CA VAL A 370 11.44 -15.02 12.04
C VAL A 370 12.45 -15.97 12.69
N GLY A 371 12.83 -17.04 11.97
CA GLY A 371 13.84 -17.98 12.45
C GLY A 371 15.23 -17.38 12.61
N LYS A 372 15.64 -16.47 11.71
CA LYS A 372 16.91 -15.73 11.83
C LYS A 372 16.93 -14.86 13.07
N GLU A 373 15.86 -14.14 13.35
CA GLU A 373 15.79 -13.25 14.51
C GLU A 373 15.73 -14.03 15.83
N ASN A 374 14.97 -15.11 15.88
CA ASN A 374 14.92 -16.01 17.03
C ASN A 374 16.28 -16.64 17.34
N LYS A 375 17.10 -16.96 16.32
CA LYS A 375 18.47 -17.44 16.55
C LYS A 375 19.36 -16.38 17.18
N LYS A 376 19.19 -15.10 16.89
CA LYS A 376 19.95 -14.01 17.51
C LYS A 376 19.61 -13.90 19.01
N SER A 377 18.36 -14.07 19.40
CA SER A 377 17.94 -14.04 20.81
C SER A 377 18.56 -15.16 21.63
N LEU A 378 18.77 -16.33 21.05
CA LEU A 378 19.43 -17.47 21.72
C LEU A 378 20.91 -17.20 22.06
N ILE A 379 21.56 -16.23 21.42
CA ILE A 379 22.95 -15.86 21.73
C ILE A 379 23.05 -15.21 23.11
N PHE A 380 22.04 -14.45 23.50
CA PHE A 380 22.00 -13.80 24.82
C PHE A 380 21.75 -14.81 25.95
N SER A 381 20.87 -15.80 25.76
CA SER A 381 20.59 -16.83 26.76
C SER A 381 21.80 -17.75 27.02
N ARG A 382 22.62 -18.04 25.99
CA ARG A 382 23.86 -18.83 26.16
C ARG A 382 24.96 -18.12 26.93
N ARG A 383 24.97 -16.78 26.96
CA ARG A 383 25.95 -16.01 27.76
C ARG A 383 25.59 -15.95 29.24
N GLN A 384 24.30 -15.94 29.58
CA GLN A 384 23.86 -15.97 30.98
C GLN A 384 24.16 -17.30 31.65
N SER A 385 23.96 -18.42 30.96
CA SER A 385 24.29 -19.77 31.54
C SER A 385 25.79 -20.03 31.72
N LYS A 386 26.68 -19.24 31.13
CA LYS A 386 28.14 -19.35 31.36
C LYS A 386 28.64 -18.47 32.49
N SER A 387 27.86 -17.48 32.94
CA SER A 387 28.24 -16.61 34.07
C SER A 387 27.78 -17.16 35.43
N GLU A 388 26.95 -18.22 35.44
CA GLU A 388 26.51 -18.88 36.70
C GLU A 388 27.34 -20.13 37.04
N ILE A 389 28.36 -20.49 36.26
CA ILE A 389 29.24 -21.65 36.45
C ILE A 389 30.72 -21.21 36.68
N GLY A 390 30.97 -19.95 36.98
CA GLY A 390 32.29 -19.41 37.28
C GLY A 390 32.46 -18.97 38.70
#